data_7062567c8839d93a954695b532771b87
#
_entry.id   7062567c8839d93a954695b532771b87
#
_cell.length_a   1.000
_cell.length_b   1.000
_cell.length_c   1.000
_cell.angle_alpha   90.00
_cell.angle_beta   90.00
_cell.angle_gamma   90.00
#
_symmetry.space_group_name_H-M   'P 1'
#
loop_
_entity.id
_entity.type
_entity.pdbx_description
1 polymer ?
#
loop_
_entity_poly.entity_id
_entity_poly.type
_entity_poly.pdbx_seq_one_letter_code
_entity_poly.pdbx_strand_id
1 'polypeptide(L)'
;MRPNPVLRELGYSDTDRVVIIHADDIGFCHASFAAMEGLMSAGIVSSMATMAVCPWFPAAAEYARAHPAIDLGLHFTLTSEWDRYRWGPISTRDPKSGLIDAEGFFHRESEPAQKRAK
;
A
#
# COMPACT_ATOMS: atom_id res chain seq x y z
N MET A 1 6.86 -9.72 29.89
CA MET A 1 6.35 -9.91 28.53
C MET A 1 6.75 -11.32 28.10
N ARG A 2 5.86 -12.14 27.56
CA ARG A 2 6.25 -13.47 27.07
C ARG A 2 7.07 -13.31 25.78
N PRO A 3 8.19 -14.03 25.62
CA PRO A 3 8.94 -14.00 24.36
C PRO A 3 8.06 -14.42 23.19
N ASN A 4 8.20 -13.73 22.05
CA ASN A 4 7.52 -14.12 20.83
C ASN A 4 8.28 -15.31 20.20
N PRO A 5 7.69 -16.51 20.08
CA PRO A 5 8.38 -17.68 19.54
C PRO A 5 8.90 -17.47 18.12
N VAL A 6 8.23 -16.61 17.32
CA VAL A 6 8.64 -16.28 15.95
C VAL A 6 10.03 -15.62 15.90
N LEU A 7 10.46 -14.91 16.95
CA LEU A 7 11.81 -14.32 16.98
C LEU A 7 12.89 -15.38 16.84
N ARG A 8 12.75 -16.52 17.52
CA ARG A 8 13.73 -17.63 17.43
C ARG A 8 13.75 -18.27 16.04
N GLU A 9 12.57 -18.45 15.43
CA GLU A 9 12.45 -18.97 14.07
C GLU A 9 13.14 -18.06 13.05
N LEU A 10 13.15 -16.75 13.31
CA LEU A 10 13.83 -15.74 12.50
C LEU A 10 15.31 -15.55 12.87
N GLY A 11 15.85 -16.33 13.83
CA GLY A 11 17.25 -16.27 14.22
C GLY A 11 17.59 -15.19 15.26
N TYR A 12 16.58 -14.57 15.89
CA TYR A 12 16.76 -13.60 16.97
C TYR A 12 16.72 -14.26 18.36
N SER A 13 17.29 -13.59 19.34
CA SER A 13 17.21 -14.00 20.74
C SER A 13 15.88 -13.57 21.39
N ASP A 14 15.55 -14.15 22.54
CA ASP A 14 14.35 -13.80 23.31
C ASP A 14 14.40 -12.36 23.87
N THR A 15 15.57 -11.75 23.89
CA THR A 15 15.80 -10.39 24.39
C THR A 15 15.86 -9.34 23.29
N ASP A 16 15.93 -9.77 22.02
CA ASP A 16 15.97 -8.85 20.90
C ASP A 16 14.65 -8.11 20.74
N ARG A 17 14.76 -6.86 20.36
CA ARG A 17 13.63 -5.99 20.00
C ARG A 17 13.73 -5.69 18.51
N VAL A 18 12.82 -6.24 17.75
CA VAL A 18 12.77 -6.07 16.30
C VAL A 18 11.60 -5.16 15.95
N VAL A 19 11.81 -4.23 15.02
CA VAL A 19 10.78 -3.32 14.50
C VAL A 19 10.77 -3.44 12.98
N ILE A 20 9.57 -3.49 12.42
CA ILE A 20 9.32 -3.31 10.98
C ILE A 20 8.89 -1.88 10.78
N ILE A 21 9.66 -1.12 9.99
CA ILE A 21 9.26 0.21 9.53
C ILE A 21 8.73 0.05 8.12
N HIS A 22 7.40 0.19 7.99
CA HIS A 22 6.68 0.00 6.73
C HIS A 22 6.23 1.34 6.17
N ALA A 23 6.41 1.55 4.86
CA ALA A 23 5.94 2.73 4.16
C ALA A 23 4.77 2.36 3.24
N ASP A 24 3.59 2.87 3.56
CA ASP A 24 2.38 2.71 2.75
C ASP A 24 2.30 3.75 1.63
N ASP A 25 1.28 3.59 0.77
CA ASP A 25 0.85 4.56 -0.25
C ASP A 25 1.90 4.89 -1.32
N ILE A 26 2.85 3.99 -1.57
CA ILE A 26 3.81 4.18 -2.67
C ILE A 26 3.06 4.18 -4.01
N GLY A 27 3.36 5.18 -4.84
CA GLY A 27 2.69 5.36 -6.13
C GLY A 27 1.36 6.11 -6.05
N PHE A 28 0.93 6.55 -4.86
CA PHE A 28 -0.21 7.44 -4.68
C PHE A 28 -0.04 8.73 -5.50
N CYS A 29 1.10 9.39 -5.37
CA CYS A 29 1.47 10.57 -6.15
C CYS A 29 2.97 10.54 -6.46
N HIS A 30 3.44 11.50 -7.26
CA HIS A 30 4.86 11.62 -7.58
C HIS A 30 5.75 11.74 -6.34
N ALA A 31 5.30 12.49 -5.33
CA ALA A 31 6.09 12.71 -4.11
C ALA A 31 6.31 11.40 -3.33
N SER A 32 5.29 10.54 -3.21
CA SER A 32 5.43 9.24 -2.53
C SER A 32 6.36 8.30 -3.29
N PHE A 33 6.33 8.33 -4.63
CA PHE A 33 7.27 7.58 -5.46
C PHE A 33 8.71 8.09 -5.29
N ALA A 34 8.93 9.41 -5.38
CA ALA A 34 10.25 9.99 -5.21
C ALA A 34 10.83 9.75 -3.79
N ALA A 35 9.97 9.75 -2.77
CA ALA A 35 10.38 9.43 -1.40
C ALA A 35 10.85 7.98 -1.25
N MET A 36 10.30 7.05 -2.02
CA MET A 36 10.66 5.63 -1.98
C MET A 36 12.17 5.43 -2.22
N GLU A 37 12.73 6.06 -3.24
CA GLU A 37 14.16 5.95 -3.56
C GLU A 37 15.03 6.46 -2.40
N GLY A 38 14.66 7.58 -1.80
CA GLY A 38 15.37 8.15 -0.65
C GLY A 38 15.29 7.25 0.59
N LEU A 39 14.12 6.69 0.87
CA LEU A 39 13.90 5.80 2.01
C LEU A 39 14.69 4.49 1.86
N MET A 40 14.72 3.93 0.65
CA MET A 40 15.52 2.74 0.36
C MET A 40 17.01 3.00 0.53
N SER A 41 17.50 4.12 0.01
CA SER A 41 18.91 4.51 0.14
C SER A 41 19.32 4.74 1.59
N ALA A 42 18.42 5.24 2.42
CA ALA A 42 18.66 5.45 3.85
C ALA A 42 18.71 4.16 4.66
N GLY A 43 18.16 3.04 4.13
CA GLY A 43 18.18 1.74 4.80
C GLY A 43 17.32 1.66 6.07
N ILE A 44 16.38 2.59 6.26
CA ILE A 44 15.54 2.67 7.46
C ILE A 44 14.23 1.87 7.28
N VAL A 45 13.69 1.89 6.06
CA VAL A 45 12.42 1.21 5.75
C VAL A 45 12.68 -0.27 5.46
N SER A 46 11.94 -1.13 6.14
CA SER A 46 12.06 -2.59 6.01
C SER A 46 11.20 -3.15 4.89
N SER A 47 10.05 -2.55 4.64
CA SER A 47 9.09 -2.97 3.63
C SER A 47 8.22 -1.81 3.18
N MET A 48 7.57 -1.94 2.02
CA MET A 48 6.68 -0.92 1.48
C MET A 48 5.46 -1.54 0.81
N ALA A 49 4.40 -0.75 0.61
CA ALA A 49 3.24 -1.18 -0.16
C ALA A 49 2.82 -0.11 -1.18
N THR A 50 2.53 -0.55 -2.42
CA THR A 50 2.18 0.33 -3.53
C THR A 50 0.69 0.25 -3.87
N MET A 51 0.11 1.40 -4.18
CA MET A 51 -1.30 1.55 -4.57
C MET A 51 -1.48 1.33 -6.08
N ALA A 52 -1.88 0.12 -6.47
CA ALA A 52 -2.07 -0.23 -7.88
C ALA A 52 -3.13 0.61 -8.61
N VAL A 53 -4.06 1.20 -7.87
CA VAL A 53 -5.15 2.05 -8.38
C VAL A 53 -4.72 3.50 -8.63
N CYS A 54 -3.50 3.87 -8.27
CA CYS A 54 -3.00 5.24 -8.36
C CYS A 54 -2.06 5.44 -9.57
N PRO A 55 -1.97 6.68 -10.09
CA PRO A 55 -1.33 6.94 -11.38
C PRO A 55 0.19 6.70 -11.41
N TRP A 56 0.88 6.71 -10.26
CA TRP A 56 2.32 6.47 -10.18
C TRP A 56 2.69 5.01 -9.92
N PHE A 57 1.69 4.11 -9.85
CA PHE A 57 1.94 2.67 -9.76
C PHE A 57 2.85 2.11 -10.85
N PRO A 58 2.71 2.47 -12.16
CA PRO A 58 3.60 1.95 -13.18
C PRO A 58 5.08 2.25 -12.91
N ALA A 59 5.39 3.46 -12.42
CA ALA A 59 6.75 3.83 -12.05
C ALA A 59 7.27 3.02 -10.85
N ALA A 60 6.43 2.84 -9.81
CA ALA A 60 6.78 1.99 -8.66
C ALA A 60 7.03 0.54 -9.07
N ALA A 61 6.20 0.01 -9.98
CA ALA A 61 6.36 -1.35 -10.49
C ALA A 61 7.61 -1.53 -11.35
N GLU A 62 7.98 -0.53 -12.13
CA GLU A 62 9.22 -0.53 -12.91
C GLU A 62 10.45 -0.49 -11.98
N TYR A 63 10.41 0.37 -10.98
CA TYR A 63 11.47 0.46 -9.98
C TYR A 63 11.65 -0.89 -9.24
N ALA A 64 10.56 -1.52 -8.83
CA ALA A 64 10.62 -2.82 -8.17
C ALA A 64 11.24 -3.91 -9.06
N ARG A 65 10.93 -3.93 -10.35
CA ARG A 65 11.58 -4.86 -11.29
C ARG A 65 13.09 -4.64 -11.43
N ALA A 66 13.51 -3.39 -11.37
CA ALA A 66 14.93 -3.02 -11.43
C ALA A 66 15.67 -3.30 -10.11
N HIS A 67 14.95 -3.40 -8.99
CA HIS A 67 15.50 -3.59 -7.64
C HIS A 67 14.86 -4.79 -6.93
N PRO A 68 15.10 -6.03 -7.37
CA PRO A 68 14.39 -7.23 -6.89
C PRO A 68 14.64 -7.55 -5.40
N ALA A 69 15.56 -6.88 -4.76
CA ALA A 69 15.85 -7.03 -3.34
C ALA A 69 14.92 -6.20 -2.42
N ILE A 70 14.09 -5.31 -2.99
CA ILE A 70 13.17 -4.54 -2.17
C ILE A 70 11.94 -5.37 -1.79
N ASP A 71 11.46 -5.20 -0.57
CA ASP A 71 10.20 -5.75 -0.11
C ASP A 71 9.06 -4.75 -0.41
N LEU A 72 8.51 -4.85 -1.62
CA LEU A 72 7.40 -4.03 -2.07
C LEU A 72 6.15 -4.89 -2.29
N GLY A 73 5.19 -4.77 -1.39
CA GLY A 73 3.89 -5.41 -1.46
C GLY A 73 2.83 -4.58 -2.20
N LEU A 74 1.64 -5.14 -2.31
CA LEU A 74 0.47 -4.46 -2.83
C LEU A 74 -0.36 -3.90 -1.68
N HIS A 75 -0.62 -2.58 -1.70
CA HIS A 75 -1.56 -1.93 -0.79
C HIS A 75 -2.98 -2.13 -1.31
N PHE A 76 -3.76 -2.98 -0.63
CA PHE A 76 -5.16 -3.19 -0.95
C PHE A 76 -5.97 -1.94 -0.65
N THR A 77 -6.59 -1.37 -1.69
CA THR A 77 -7.25 -0.08 -1.62
C THR A 77 -8.67 -0.19 -2.17
N LEU A 78 -9.65 -0.01 -1.31
CA LEU A 78 -11.09 -0.04 -1.63
C LEU A 78 -11.81 1.25 -1.24
N THR A 79 -11.06 2.25 -0.80
CA THR A 79 -11.55 3.60 -0.45
C THR A 79 -10.74 4.65 -1.18
N SER A 80 -11.29 5.86 -1.30
CA SER A 80 -10.63 7.03 -1.88
C SER A 80 -10.96 8.26 -1.04
N GLU A 81 -10.28 8.40 0.08
CA GLU A 81 -10.60 9.29 1.18
C GLU A 81 -10.29 10.77 0.93
N TRP A 82 -9.48 11.09 -0.08
CA TRP A 82 -9.06 12.46 -0.38
C TRP A 82 -10.12 13.23 -1.17
N ASP A 83 -10.24 14.53 -0.92
CA ASP A 83 -11.25 15.37 -1.57
C ASP A 83 -10.97 15.66 -3.04
N ARG A 84 -9.72 15.93 -3.37
CA ARG A 84 -9.32 16.43 -4.69
C ARG A 84 -8.45 15.49 -5.50
N TYR A 85 -7.94 14.45 -4.88
CA TYR A 85 -7.10 13.45 -5.53
C TYR A 85 -7.73 12.08 -5.29
N ARG A 86 -8.58 11.67 -6.22
CA ARG A 86 -9.43 10.49 -6.09
C ARG A 86 -9.04 9.41 -7.08
N TRP A 87 -9.24 8.18 -6.67
CA TRP A 87 -8.98 6.99 -7.47
C TRP A 87 -10.15 6.02 -7.40
N GLY A 88 -10.17 5.09 -8.33
CA GLY A 88 -11.22 4.08 -8.45
C GLY A 88 -10.66 2.76 -8.90
N PRO A 89 -11.50 1.73 -9.04
CA PRO A 89 -11.07 0.41 -9.45
C PRO A 89 -10.48 0.41 -10.86
N ILE A 90 -9.50 -0.44 -11.09
CA ILE A 90 -8.87 -0.65 -12.39
C ILE A 90 -9.74 -1.56 -13.27
N SER A 91 -10.33 -2.60 -12.66
CA SER A 91 -10.98 -3.69 -13.37
C SER A 91 -12.45 -3.44 -13.73
N THR A 92 -13.12 -2.52 -13.04
CA THR A 92 -14.53 -2.23 -13.29
C THR A 92 -14.88 -0.78 -13.04
N ARG A 93 -15.79 -0.24 -13.87
CA ARG A 93 -16.45 1.05 -13.65
C ARG A 93 -17.96 0.87 -13.57
N ASP A 94 -18.43 -0.36 -13.39
CA ASP A 94 -19.86 -0.65 -13.28
C ASP A 94 -20.38 -0.20 -11.90
N PRO A 95 -21.31 0.77 -11.84
CA PRO A 95 -21.93 1.20 -10.59
C PRO A 95 -22.65 0.08 -9.84
N LYS A 96 -23.06 -0.98 -10.55
CA LYS A 96 -23.72 -2.15 -9.94
C LYS A 96 -22.77 -2.94 -9.03
N SER A 97 -21.47 -2.76 -9.16
CA SER A 97 -20.49 -3.35 -8.24
C SER A 97 -20.66 -2.87 -6.79
N GLY A 98 -21.26 -1.70 -6.60
CA GLY A 98 -21.38 -1.06 -5.30
C GLY A 98 -20.07 -0.51 -4.73
N LEU A 99 -18.96 -0.66 -5.45
CA LEU A 99 -17.62 -0.20 -5.02
C LEU A 99 -17.34 1.26 -5.31
N ILE A 100 -18.10 1.86 -6.24
CA ILE A 100 -17.88 3.23 -6.68
C ILE A 100 -19.06 4.13 -6.36
N ASP A 101 -18.77 5.40 -6.21
CA ASP A 101 -19.77 6.47 -6.06
C ASP A 101 -20.29 6.95 -7.43
N ALA A 102 -21.14 7.99 -7.41
CA ALA A 102 -21.73 8.56 -8.61
C ALA A 102 -20.72 9.19 -9.58
N GLU A 103 -19.53 9.54 -9.10
CA GLU A 103 -18.44 10.11 -9.89
C GLU A 103 -17.50 9.03 -10.47
N GLY A 104 -17.70 7.76 -10.11
CA GLY A 104 -16.90 6.62 -10.59
C GLY A 104 -15.62 6.37 -9.80
N PHE A 105 -15.48 6.93 -8.62
CA PHE A 105 -14.38 6.70 -7.70
C PHE A 105 -14.79 5.76 -6.57
N PHE A 106 -13.83 5.12 -5.92
CA PHE A 106 -14.11 4.41 -4.68
C PHE A 106 -14.78 5.35 -3.66
N HIS A 107 -15.63 4.77 -2.81
CA HIS A 107 -16.20 5.51 -1.69
C HIS A 107 -15.11 6.09 -0.78
N ARG A 108 -15.41 7.22 -0.15
CA ARG A 108 -14.44 7.86 0.77
C ARG A 108 -14.22 7.07 2.04
N GLU A 109 -15.23 6.34 2.48
CA GLU A 109 -15.23 5.58 3.71
C GLU A 109 -15.51 4.09 3.43
N SER A 110 -15.05 3.23 4.31
CA SER A 110 -15.19 1.78 4.20
C SER A 110 -16.64 1.31 4.37
N GLU A 111 -17.44 1.98 5.17
CA GLU A 111 -18.81 1.56 5.48
C GLU A 111 -19.73 1.49 4.23
N PRO A 112 -19.77 2.51 3.34
CA PRO A 112 -20.52 2.40 2.09
C PRO A 112 -20.03 1.25 1.20
N ALA A 113 -18.72 1.04 1.12
CA ALA A 113 -18.16 -0.06 0.35
C ALA A 113 -18.60 -1.42 0.91
N GLN A 114 -18.48 -1.62 2.23
CA GLN A 114 -18.91 -2.87 2.89
C GLN A 114 -20.40 -3.17 2.71
N LYS A 115 -21.26 -2.14 2.76
CA LYS A 115 -22.72 -2.33 2.63
C LYS A 115 -23.19 -2.55 1.21
N ARG A 116 -22.48 -2.08 0.21
CA ARG A 116 -22.93 -2.02 -1.19
C ARG A 116 -22.16 -2.94 -2.13
N ALA A 117 -20.93 -3.34 -1.79
CA ALA A 117 -20.15 -4.26 -2.61
C ALA A 117 -20.90 -5.59 -2.87
N LYS A 118 -20.87 -6.05 -4.12
CA LYS A 118 -21.52 -7.27 -4.58
C LYS A 118 -20.51 -8.21 -5.22
#